data_01da9718899840f05983adf4b86bca81
#
_entry.id   01da9718899840f05983adf4b86bca81
#
_cell.length_a   1.000
_cell.length_b   1.000
_cell.length_c   1.000
_cell.angle_alpha   90.00
_cell.angle_beta   90.00
_cell.angle_gamma   90.00
#
_symmetry.space_group_name_H-M   'P 1'
#
loop_
_entity.id
_entity.type
_entity.pdbx_description
1 polymer ?
#
loop_
_entity_poly.entity_id
_entity_poly.type
_entity_poly.pdbx_seq_one_letter_code
_entity_poly.pdbx_strand_id
1 'polypeptide(L)'
;MKKSVIVGVFIALSFTTCSAIADSLALSLANDDAGKLQPILNDIYGNKHENRDDYSQGLFLGYSHDISDSSQLSLHIAQDIYSPSGSNKRHNTAVTGDRAFSAYTHTGIEWNSLANDWIRYRLGTDIGVIGPDAGGQKVQNKAHEIIGAEKYHAWDDQIENRYGYTVKGMLSMTPSMDILGANVGLYPEVSAVTGNLFQYVAYGATIAIGNDKTFNSDNGFGLLAPRGLMHMSDTSGFKYKIFAGMERRDVNRNYTLEGKTIQTKQTTVSLNKTVDEYQVGATIGYAPVAFTLAFNKVTSEFKTGDDYSFINGAITFFF
;
A
#
# COMPACT_ATOMS: atom_id res chain seq x y z
N MET A 1 -13.83 -21.62 29.86
CA MET A 1 -14.42 -21.56 28.53
C MET A 1 -14.70 -20.11 28.18
N LYS A 2 -13.82 -19.43 27.42
CA LYS A 2 -14.03 -18.07 26.93
C LYS A 2 -14.53 -18.18 25.51
N LYS A 3 -15.73 -17.67 25.26
CA LYS A 3 -16.34 -17.63 23.92
C LYS A 3 -15.69 -16.50 23.10
N SER A 4 -15.04 -16.87 22.02
CA SER A 4 -14.58 -15.92 20.99
C SER A 4 -15.80 -15.39 20.25
N VAL A 5 -16.03 -14.08 20.33
CA VAL A 5 -17.02 -13.40 19.51
C VAL A 5 -16.28 -12.89 18.29
N ILE A 6 -16.42 -13.59 17.17
CA ILE A 6 -16.04 -13.08 15.84
C ILE A 6 -17.19 -12.16 15.43
N VAL A 7 -16.92 -10.86 15.44
CA VAL A 7 -17.84 -9.87 14.85
C VAL A 7 -17.65 -9.88 13.34
N GLY A 8 -18.44 -10.70 12.66
CA GLY A 8 -18.56 -10.64 11.22
C GLY A 8 -19.44 -9.44 10.82
N VAL A 9 -18.87 -8.44 10.18
CA VAL A 9 -19.63 -7.40 9.53
C VAL A 9 -20.15 -7.98 8.20
N PHE A 10 -21.39 -8.44 8.19
CA PHE A 10 -22.11 -8.77 6.95
C PHE A 10 -22.70 -7.48 6.38
N ILE A 11 -22.07 -6.94 5.35
CA ILE A 11 -22.70 -5.94 4.49
C ILE A 11 -23.53 -6.73 3.48
N ALA A 12 -24.85 -6.74 3.65
CA ALA A 12 -25.77 -7.28 2.65
C ALA A 12 -25.90 -6.24 1.52
N LEU A 13 -25.12 -6.40 0.46
CA LEU A 13 -25.32 -5.70 -0.79
C LEU A 13 -26.35 -6.47 -1.62
N SER A 14 -27.46 -5.82 -1.96
CA SER A 14 -28.46 -6.35 -2.87
C SER A 14 -27.94 -6.24 -4.30
N PHE A 15 -27.61 -7.37 -4.90
CA PHE A 15 -27.14 -7.44 -6.29
C PHE A 15 -28.32 -7.35 -7.25
N THR A 16 -28.34 -6.32 -8.07
CA THR A 16 -29.15 -6.29 -9.31
C THR A 16 -28.24 -6.73 -10.44
N THR A 17 -28.56 -7.86 -11.05
CA THR A 17 -27.87 -8.36 -12.26
C THR A 17 -28.09 -7.39 -13.40
N CYS A 18 -27.10 -6.60 -13.73
CA CYS A 18 -27.02 -5.86 -14.97
C CYS A 18 -25.63 -6.07 -15.60
N SER A 19 -25.66 -6.49 -16.84
CA SER A 19 -24.60 -6.79 -17.80
C SER A 19 -23.17 -6.27 -17.53
N ALA A 20 -22.21 -7.18 -17.53
CA ALA A 20 -20.80 -7.11 -18.00
C ALA A 20 -19.87 -6.00 -17.48
N ILE A 21 -20.24 -5.20 -16.50
CA ILE A 21 -19.38 -4.26 -15.81
C ILE A 21 -19.17 -4.83 -14.41
N ALA A 22 -17.96 -5.21 -14.08
CA ALA A 22 -17.67 -5.85 -12.80
C ALA A 22 -17.27 -4.81 -11.75
N ASP A 23 -18.10 -4.71 -10.73
CA ASP A 23 -17.70 -4.00 -9.50
C ASP A 23 -16.76 -4.88 -8.70
N SER A 24 -15.86 -4.26 -7.94
CA SER A 24 -14.99 -5.01 -7.05
C SER A 24 -14.86 -4.38 -5.67
N LEU A 25 -14.68 -5.24 -4.65
CA LEU A 25 -14.39 -4.86 -3.28
C LEU A 25 -13.07 -5.50 -2.87
N ALA A 26 -12.07 -4.70 -2.49
CA ALA A 26 -10.76 -5.16 -2.07
C ALA A 26 -10.54 -4.89 -0.58
N LEU A 27 -10.05 -5.90 0.13
CA LEU A 27 -9.49 -5.77 1.47
C LEU A 27 -8.01 -6.12 1.41
N SER A 28 -7.15 -5.21 1.85
CA SER A 28 -5.70 -5.44 1.87
C SER A 28 -5.11 -5.19 3.24
N LEU A 29 -4.14 -6.03 3.59
CA LEU A 29 -3.34 -5.94 4.80
C LEU A 29 -1.88 -5.90 4.40
N ALA A 30 -1.12 -4.99 4.98
CA ALA A 30 0.33 -4.96 4.88
C ALA A 30 0.94 -5.06 6.29
N ASN A 31 2.07 -5.75 6.41
CA ASN A 31 2.77 -5.91 7.68
C ASN A 31 4.27 -6.16 7.43
N ASP A 32 5.13 -5.61 8.29
CA ASP A 32 6.57 -5.81 8.30
C ASP A 32 7.00 -7.15 8.90
N ASP A 33 6.20 -7.69 9.84
CA ASP A 33 6.45 -9.00 10.43
C ASP A 33 5.79 -10.11 9.61
N ALA A 34 6.56 -10.66 8.69
CA ALA A 34 6.15 -11.79 7.87
C ALA A 34 6.11 -13.12 8.65
N GLY A 35 6.40 -13.13 9.94
CA GLY A 35 6.42 -14.34 10.75
C GLY A 35 7.30 -15.45 10.15
N LYS A 36 6.72 -16.61 9.81
CA LYS A 36 7.45 -17.74 9.20
C LYS A 36 7.97 -17.46 7.79
N LEU A 37 7.52 -16.42 7.12
CA LEU A 37 8.01 -16.02 5.78
C LEU A 37 9.21 -15.07 5.87
N GLN A 38 9.52 -14.51 7.05
CA GLN A 38 10.63 -13.58 7.24
C GLN A 38 11.99 -14.13 6.77
N PRO A 39 12.37 -15.40 6.99
CA PRO A 39 13.61 -15.95 6.46
C PRO A 39 13.66 -15.91 4.92
N ILE A 40 12.54 -16.21 4.25
CA ILE A 40 12.43 -16.17 2.79
C ILE A 40 12.63 -14.75 2.27
N LEU A 41 12.02 -13.76 2.95
CA LEU A 41 12.21 -12.35 2.62
C LEU A 41 13.67 -11.91 2.78
N ASN A 42 14.31 -12.31 3.85
CA ASN A 42 15.72 -12.03 4.10
C ASN A 42 16.62 -12.61 3.01
N ASP A 43 16.31 -13.80 2.52
CA ASP A 43 17.04 -14.46 1.42
C ASP A 43 16.83 -13.73 0.07
N ILE A 44 15.60 -13.29 -0.21
CA ILE A 44 15.27 -12.58 -1.46
C ILE A 44 15.88 -11.19 -1.49
N TYR A 45 15.81 -10.45 -0.39
CA TYR A 45 16.20 -9.04 -0.33
C TYR A 45 17.56 -8.79 0.34
N GLY A 46 18.22 -9.84 0.85
CA GLY A 46 19.55 -9.72 1.46
C GLY A 46 19.60 -8.99 2.78
N ASN A 47 18.47 -8.80 3.45
CA ASN A 47 18.39 -8.10 4.74
C ASN A 47 18.72 -9.07 5.88
N LYS A 48 19.88 -8.87 6.52
CA LYS A 48 20.28 -9.59 7.75
C LYS A 48 19.86 -8.86 9.03
N HIS A 49 18.99 -7.86 8.95
CA HIS A 49 18.70 -6.97 10.08
C HIS A 49 17.43 -7.38 10.80
N GLU A 50 17.62 -7.81 12.03
CA GLU A 50 16.56 -8.10 12.99
C GLU A 50 15.78 -6.82 13.33
N ASN A 51 14.44 -6.87 13.20
CA ASN A 51 13.49 -5.92 13.80
C ASN A 51 13.65 -4.44 13.44
N ARG A 52 13.53 -4.08 12.17
CA ARG A 52 13.43 -2.69 11.74
C ARG A 52 12.04 -2.43 11.16
N ASP A 53 11.23 -1.78 11.97
CA ASP A 53 9.77 -1.69 11.81
C ASP A 53 9.31 -0.38 11.14
N ASP A 54 10.01 0.22 10.22
CA ASP A 54 9.66 1.53 9.64
C ASP A 54 8.21 1.63 9.14
N TYR A 55 7.70 0.57 8.50
CA TYR A 55 6.30 0.45 8.11
C TYR A 55 5.68 -0.78 8.77
N SER A 56 4.96 -0.59 9.85
CA SER A 56 4.51 -1.70 10.70
C SER A 56 3.22 -2.34 10.25
N GLN A 57 2.30 -1.55 9.70
CA GLN A 57 0.97 -2.06 9.35
C GLN A 57 0.28 -1.16 8.34
N GLY A 58 -0.41 -1.77 7.38
CA GLY A 58 -1.36 -1.12 6.48
C GLY A 58 -2.69 -1.84 6.47
N LEU A 59 -3.77 -1.08 6.54
CA LEU A 59 -5.13 -1.53 6.34
C LEU A 59 -5.73 -0.77 5.16
N PHE A 60 -6.38 -1.46 4.25
CA PHE A 60 -7.02 -0.85 3.10
C PHE A 60 -8.35 -1.55 2.81
N LEU A 61 -9.38 -0.76 2.60
CA LEU A 61 -10.65 -1.20 2.07
C LEU A 61 -11.00 -0.31 0.88
N GLY A 62 -11.20 -0.90 -0.28
CA GLY A 62 -11.52 -0.19 -1.50
C GLY A 62 -12.67 -0.82 -2.26
N TYR A 63 -13.47 0.02 -2.88
CA TYR A 63 -14.52 -0.35 -3.82
C TYR A 63 -14.20 0.27 -5.17
N SER A 64 -14.36 -0.51 -6.23
CA SER A 64 -14.21 -0.05 -7.61
C SER A 64 -15.44 -0.35 -8.42
N HIS A 65 -15.79 0.60 -9.24
CA HIS A 65 -16.85 0.51 -10.25
C HIS A 65 -16.24 0.68 -11.64
N ASP A 66 -16.43 -0.32 -12.49
CA ASP A 66 -16.00 -0.23 -13.89
C ASP A 66 -16.97 0.66 -14.65
N ILE A 67 -16.52 1.82 -15.11
CA ILE A 67 -17.30 2.75 -15.94
C ILE A 67 -17.40 2.22 -17.36
N SER A 68 -16.36 1.52 -17.82
CA SER A 68 -16.27 0.88 -19.13
C SER A 68 -15.19 -0.21 -19.08
N ASP A 69 -15.06 -0.99 -20.17
CA ASP A 69 -14.00 -2.02 -20.32
C ASP A 69 -12.57 -1.48 -20.15
N SER A 70 -12.40 -0.17 -20.22
CA SER A 70 -11.11 0.50 -20.11
C SER A 70 -10.97 1.48 -18.94
N SER A 71 -12.04 1.74 -18.19
CA SER A 71 -12.06 2.80 -17.17
C SER A 71 -12.76 2.34 -15.89
N GLN A 72 -12.12 2.60 -14.76
CA GLN A 72 -12.58 2.25 -13.43
C GLN A 72 -12.52 3.47 -12.50
N LEU A 73 -13.55 3.66 -11.69
CA LEU A 73 -13.58 4.64 -10.61
C LEU A 73 -13.56 3.90 -9.29
N SER A 74 -12.64 4.28 -8.40
CA SER A 74 -12.46 3.63 -7.11
C SER A 74 -12.64 4.60 -5.95
N LEU A 75 -13.18 4.10 -4.86
CA LEU A 75 -13.25 4.76 -3.56
C LEU A 75 -12.50 3.90 -2.54
N HIS A 76 -11.77 4.52 -1.63
CA HIS A 76 -11.09 3.77 -0.58
C HIS A 76 -11.02 4.50 0.75
N ILE A 77 -10.81 3.71 1.80
CA ILE A 77 -10.35 4.14 3.11
C ILE A 77 -9.14 3.30 3.50
N ALA A 78 -8.13 3.94 4.05
CA ALA A 78 -6.90 3.27 4.45
C ALA A 78 -6.31 3.85 5.72
N GLN A 79 -5.51 3.04 6.40
CA GLN A 79 -4.67 3.44 7.52
C GLN A 79 -3.31 2.79 7.38
N ASP A 80 -2.26 3.60 7.40
CA ASP A 80 -0.86 3.17 7.41
C ASP A 80 -0.24 3.56 8.75
N ILE A 81 0.48 2.64 9.39
CA ILE A 81 1.13 2.81 10.70
C ILE A 81 2.64 2.66 10.51
N TYR A 82 3.37 3.60 11.05
CA TYR A 82 4.82 3.67 11.03
C TYR A 82 5.37 3.68 12.45
N SER A 83 6.41 2.89 12.72
CA SER A 83 7.00 2.70 14.04
C SER A 83 8.49 2.99 14.05
N PRO A 84 9.04 3.48 15.18
CA PRO A 84 10.48 3.52 15.38
C PRO A 84 11.10 2.13 15.32
N SER A 85 12.41 2.06 15.09
CA SER A 85 13.15 0.81 14.99
C SER A 85 13.51 0.21 16.36
N GLY A 86 13.56 -1.12 16.45
CA GLY A 86 14.11 -1.88 17.55
C GLY A 86 13.61 -1.46 18.94
N SER A 87 14.54 -1.15 19.85
CA SER A 87 14.24 -0.74 21.24
C SER A 87 13.63 0.65 21.37
N ASN A 88 13.75 1.51 20.33
CA ASN A 88 13.28 2.90 20.39
C ASN A 88 11.77 3.00 20.60
N LYS A 89 10.98 2.02 20.12
CA LYS A 89 9.54 1.95 20.38
C LYS A 89 9.15 1.74 21.84
N ARG A 90 10.11 1.36 22.72
CA ARG A 90 9.90 1.19 24.16
C ARG A 90 10.26 2.42 24.98
N HIS A 91 10.84 3.45 24.39
CA HIS A 91 11.11 4.72 25.04
C HIS A 91 9.79 5.46 25.31
N ASN A 92 9.78 6.38 26.29
CA ASN A 92 8.61 7.20 26.59
C ASN A 92 8.46 8.38 25.61
N THR A 93 9.53 8.73 24.92
CA THR A 93 9.58 9.84 23.96
C THR A 93 10.26 9.38 22.67
N ALA A 94 10.00 10.10 21.59
CA ALA A 94 10.63 9.88 20.31
C ALA A 94 12.16 10.09 20.40
N VAL A 95 12.91 9.28 19.70
CA VAL A 95 14.39 9.28 19.73
C VAL A 95 14.92 10.04 18.51
N THR A 96 15.79 11.01 18.75
CA THR A 96 16.47 11.72 17.66
C THR A 96 17.33 10.75 16.84
N GLY A 97 17.21 10.83 15.53
CA GLY A 97 17.90 9.94 14.59
C GLY A 97 17.06 8.72 14.18
N ASP A 98 15.88 8.53 14.76
CA ASP A 98 14.91 7.52 14.35
C ASP A 98 13.53 8.18 14.08
N ARG A 99 12.68 7.53 13.29
CA ARG A 99 11.33 8.03 13.08
C ARG A 99 10.52 8.01 14.36
N ALA A 100 9.65 8.99 14.55
CA ALA A 100 8.64 8.92 15.58
C ALA A 100 7.49 8.02 15.13
N PHE A 101 6.71 7.47 16.07
CA PHE A 101 5.45 6.84 15.73
C PHE A 101 4.57 7.81 14.94
N SER A 102 3.92 7.32 13.90
CA SER A 102 2.90 8.05 13.18
C SER A 102 1.89 7.09 12.56
N ALA A 103 0.67 7.57 12.39
CA ALA A 103 -0.33 6.88 11.57
C ALA A 103 -0.90 7.88 10.58
N TYR A 104 -1.23 7.40 9.39
CA TYR A 104 -1.93 8.14 8.35
C TYR A 104 -3.24 7.43 8.04
N THR A 105 -4.36 8.06 8.38
CA THR A 105 -5.70 7.57 8.00
C THR A 105 -6.26 8.50 6.94
N HIS A 106 -6.70 7.92 5.83
CA HIS A 106 -7.18 8.67 4.68
C HIS A 106 -8.31 7.96 3.94
N THR A 107 -9.04 8.74 3.18
CA THR A 107 -10.02 8.27 2.21
C THR A 107 -9.81 9.02 0.91
N GLY A 108 -10.09 8.37 -0.19
CA GLY A 108 -9.86 8.96 -1.50
C GLY A 108 -10.70 8.38 -2.61
N ILE A 109 -10.61 9.07 -3.73
CA ILE A 109 -11.20 8.70 -5.01
C ILE A 109 -10.09 8.59 -6.05
N GLU A 110 -10.18 7.59 -6.91
CA GLU A 110 -9.18 7.35 -7.95
C GLU A 110 -9.86 6.92 -9.25
N TRP A 111 -9.46 7.51 -10.35
CA TRP A 111 -9.82 7.12 -11.69
C TRP A 111 -8.64 6.46 -12.37
N ASN A 112 -8.82 5.21 -12.79
CA ASN A 112 -7.84 4.39 -13.49
C ASN A 112 -8.39 4.06 -14.88
N SER A 113 -7.62 4.32 -15.94
CA SER A 113 -8.10 4.12 -17.30
C SER A 113 -6.98 3.75 -18.27
N LEU A 114 -7.29 2.87 -19.21
CA LEU A 114 -6.52 2.68 -20.44
C LEU A 114 -7.01 3.69 -21.49
N ALA A 115 -6.20 4.69 -21.81
CA ALA A 115 -6.51 5.65 -22.86
C ALA A 115 -6.53 4.99 -24.24
N ASN A 116 -5.69 3.98 -24.43
CA ASN A 116 -5.60 3.11 -25.60
C ASN A 116 -4.76 1.87 -25.23
N ASP A 117 -4.48 1.00 -26.19
CA ASP A 117 -3.68 -0.22 -25.99
C ASP A 117 -2.24 -0.01 -25.47
N TRP A 118 -1.76 1.25 -25.44
CA TRP A 118 -0.38 1.59 -25.13
C TRP A 118 -0.21 2.46 -23.90
N ILE A 119 -1.28 3.09 -23.41
CA ILE A 119 -1.20 4.10 -22.37
C ILE A 119 -2.30 3.87 -21.33
N ARG A 120 -1.88 3.72 -20.10
CA ARG A 120 -2.72 3.76 -18.90
C ARG A 120 -2.43 5.04 -18.12
N TYR A 121 -3.45 5.65 -17.58
CA TYR A 121 -3.30 6.72 -16.61
C TYR A 121 -4.15 6.47 -15.37
N ARG A 122 -3.69 7.01 -14.25
CA ARG A 122 -4.38 6.97 -12.98
C ARG A 122 -4.35 8.36 -12.38
N LEU A 123 -5.49 8.86 -11.94
CA LEU A 123 -5.63 10.17 -11.30
C LEU A 123 -6.43 10.00 -10.02
N GLY A 124 -5.97 10.59 -8.91
CA GLY A 124 -6.67 10.45 -7.65
C GLY A 124 -6.43 11.61 -6.69
N THR A 125 -7.24 11.63 -5.66
CA THR A 125 -7.07 12.55 -4.52
C THR A 125 -7.47 11.85 -3.25
N ASP A 126 -6.70 12.12 -2.19
CA ASP A 126 -6.98 11.66 -0.84
C ASP A 126 -7.12 12.86 0.09
N ILE A 127 -7.98 12.74 1.09
CA ILE A 127 -8.02 13.58 2.27
C ILE A 127 -7.77 12.72 3.50
N GLY A 128 -7.04 13.25 4.46
CA GLY A 128 -6.69 12.43 5.61
C GLY A 128 -6.03 13.20 6.74
N VAL A 129 -5.60 12.47 7.74
CA VAL A 129 -4.94 12.99 8.94
C VAL A 129 -3.74 12.12 9.29
N ILE A 130 -2.64 12.76 9.68
CA ILE A 130 -1.48 12.13 10.31
C ILE A 130 -1.49 12.53 11.78
N GLY A 131 -1.11 11.60 12.67
CA GLY A 131 -0.99 11.85 14.12
C GLY A 131 -2.06 11.15 14.96
N PRO A 132 -2.32 11.62 16.22
CA PRO A 132 -3.25 10.96 17.14
C PRO A 132 -4.65 10.70 16.60
N ASP A 133 -5.20 11.65 15.86
CA ASP A 133 -6.55 11.54 15.30
C ASP A 133 -6.65 10.51 14.18
N ALA A 134 -5.52 10.07 13.64
CA ALA A 134 -5.45 8.91 12.74
C ALA A 134 -5.74 7.58 13.46
N GLY A 135 -5.68 7.55 14.80
CA GLY A 135 -6.08 6.39 15.61
C GLY A 135 -5.11 5.19 15.59
N GLY A 136 -3.90 5.34 15.03
CA GLY A 136 -2.94 4.23 14.87
C GLY A 136 -2.57 3.55 16.18
N GLN A 137 -2.33 4.31 17.26
CA GLN A 137 -2.07 3.76 18.59
C GLN A 137 -3.17 2.79 19.06
N LYS A 138 -4.44 3.17 18.85
CA LYS A 138 -5.58 2.32 19.25
C LYS A 138 -5.63 1.03 18.45
N VAL A 139 -5.41 1.12 17.14
CA VAL A 139 -5.43 -0.03 16.23
C VAL A 139 -4.28 -0.98 16.54
N GLN A 140 -3.03 -0.48 16.65
CA GLN A 140 -1.87 -1.30 16.97
C GLN A 140 -2.00 -1.93 18.37
N ASN A 141 -2.39 -1.17 19.38
CA ASN A 141 -2.58 -1.69 20.73
C ASN A 141 -3.67 -2.78 20.78
N LYS A 142 -4.71 -2.66 19.96
CA LYS A 142 -5.76 -3.70 19.89
C LYS A 142 -5.25 -4.95 19.17
N ALA A 143 -4.48 -4.80 18.11
CA ALA A 143 -3.82 -5.92 17.45
C ALA A 143 -2.87 -6.66 18.41
N HIS A 144 -2.01 -5.92 19.12
CA HIS A 144 -1.09 -6.47 20.12
C HIS A 144 -1.82 -7.20 21.27
N GLU A 145 -2.96 -6.67 21.75
CA GLU A 145 -3.80 -7.34 22.75
C GLU A 145 -4.32 -8.70 22.24
N ILE A 146 -4.71 -8.78 20.97
CA ILE A 146 -5.24 -10.01 20.36
C ILE A 146 -4.16 -11.09 20.24
N ILE A 147 -2.93 -10.70 19.84
CA ILE A 147 -1.81 -11.64 19.64
C ILE A 147 -0.94 -11.82 20.88
N GLY A 148 -1.21 -11.09 21.97
CA GLY A 148 -0.44 -11.16 23.21
C GLY A 148 0.92 -10.44 23.15
N ALA A 149 1.09 -9.47 22.25
CA ALA A 149 2.30 -8.67 22.11
C ALA A 149 2.32 -7.46 23.06
N GLU A 150 3.52 -6.90 23.25
CA GLU A 150 3.75 -5.72 24.10
C GLU A 150 3.12 -4.46 23.48
N LYS A 151 2.59 -3.57 24.34
CA LYS A 151 2.15 -2.23 23.94
C LYS A 151 3.30 -1.24 24.04
N TYR A 152 3.42 -0.32 23.09
CA TYR A 152 4.54 0.62 23.03
C TYR A 152 4.19 1.98 23.60
N HIS A 153 5.07 2.50 24.47
CA HIS A 153 4.90 3.79 25.14
C HIS A 153 5.31 4.99 24.28
N ALA A 154 6.19 4.80 23.29
CA ALA A 154 6.64 5.88 22.41
C ALA A 154 5.51 6.50 21.55
N TRP A 155 4.34 5.88 21.50
CA TRP A 155 3.14 6.50 20.96
C TRP A 155 2.71 7.81 21.65
N ASP A 156 3.09 7.99 22.92
CA ASP A 156 2.77 9.21 23.66
C ASP A 156 3.51 10.44 23.10
N ASP A 157 4.60 10.22 22.36
CA ASP A 157 5.35 11.28 21.65
C ASP A 157 5.36 11.04 20.13
N GLN A 158 4.23 10.61 19.58
CA GLN A 158 4.03 10.46 18.13
C GLN A 158 4.01 11.80 17.40
N ILE A 159 4.04 11.79 16.07
CA ILE A 159 3.86 12.99 15.24
C ILE A 159 2.52 13.66 15.58
N GLU A 160 2.53 15.00 15.72
CA GLU A 160 1.32 15.79 15.99
C GLU A 160 0.33 15.77 14.83
N ASN A 161 -0.94 16.11 15.13
CA ASN A 161 -1.99 16.08 14.12
C ASN A 161 -1.72 17.03 12.95
N ARG A 162 -1.86 16.48 11.75
CA ARG A 162 -1.88 17.24 10.49
C ARG A 162 -2.98 16.73 9.59
N TYR A 163 -4.01 17.53 9.43
CA TYR A 163 -5.05 17.30 8.42
C TYR A 163 -4.57 17.77 7.06
N GLY A 164 -4.89 17.02 6.01
CA GLY A 164 -4.44 17.42 4.71
C GLY A 164 -5.04 16.64 3.55
N TYR A 165 -4.51 16.96 2.40
CA TYR A 165 -4.88 16.34 1.13
C TYR A 165 -3.64 15.94 0.34
N THR A 166 -3.88 15.02 -0.58
CA THR A 166 -2.89 14.53 -1.54
C THR A 166 -3.58 14.41 -2.90
N VAL A 167 -2.99 14.99 -3.92
CA VAL A 167 -3.37 14.77 -5.33
C VAL A 167 -2.31 13.91 -5.96
N LYS A 168 -2.71 12.88 -6.67
CA LYS A 168 -1.80 11.88 -7.24
C LYS A 168 -2.14 11.57 -8.69
N GLY A 169 -1.12 11.35 -9.49
CA GLY A 169 -1.26 10.97 -10.88
C GLY A 169 -0.14 10.06 -11.35
N MET A 170 -0.47 9.16 -12.25
CA MET A 170 0.46 8.23 -12.89
C MET A 170 0.14 8.13 -14.36
N LEU A 171 1.18 8.01 -15.17
CA LEU A 171 1.13 7.66 -16.58
C LEU A 171 2.02 6.45 -16.79
N SER A 172 1.48 5.38 -17.36
CA SER A 172 2.22 4.16 -17.68
C SER A 172 2.05 3.80 -19.15
N MET A 173 3.14 3.36 -19.78
CA MET A 173 3.06 2.68 -21.07
C MET A 173 2.72 1.21 -20.84
N THR A 174 1.97 0.61 -21.77
CA THR A 174 1.48 -0.77 -21.64
C THR A 174 1.89 -1.72 -22.79
N PRO A 175 3.15 -1.67 -23.26
CA PRO A 175 3.61 -2.62 -24.29
C PRO A 175 3.58 -4.04 -23.73
N SER A 176 2.95 -4.94 -24.46
CA SER A 176 2.88 -6.36 -24.13
C SER A 176 2.73 -7.22 -25.36
N MET A 177 3.08 -8.50 -25.25
CA MET A 177 2.95 -9.48 -26.29
C MET A 177 2.48 -10.81 -25.72
N ASP A 178 1.78 -11.58 -26.52
CA ASP A 178 1.34 -12.92 -26.15
C ASP A 178 2.40 -13.96 -26.56
N ILE A 179 2.89 -14.71 -25.58
CA ILE A 179 3.89 -15.75 -25.75
C ILE A 179 3.34 -17.04 -25.14
N LEU A 180 3.13 -18.08 -26.00
CA LEU A 180 2.64 -19.39 -25.56
C LEU A 180 1.37 -19.34 -24.70
N GLY A 181 0.48 -18.41 -24.98
CA GLY A 181 -0.80 -18.25 -24.26
C GLY A 181 -0.70 -17.42 -22.96
N ALA A 182 0.46 -16.88 -22.65
CA ALA A 182 0.63 -15.91 -21.59
C ALA A 182 0.89 -14.51 -22.17
N ASN A 183 0.29 -13.48 -21.60
CA ASN A 183 0.60 -12.09 -21.90
C ASN A 183 1.81 -11.65 -21.06
N VAL A 184 2.84 -11.17 -21.73
CA VAL A 184 4.08 -10.67 -21.11
C VAL A 184 4.24 -9.20 -21.46
N GLY A 185 4.40 -8.35 -20.46
CA GLY A 185 4.55 -6.92 -20.65
C GLY A 185 5.62 -6.29 -19.77
N LEU A 186 6.18 -5.18 -20.27
CA LEU A 186 7.02 -4.26 -19.51
C LEU A 186 6.28 -2.92 -19.44
N TYR A 187 6.01 -2.44 -18.25
CA TYR A 187 5.17 -1.29 -17.96
C TYR A 187 5.98 -0.16 -17.32
N PRO A 188 6.72 0.65 -18.10
CA PRO A 188 7.37 1.85 -17.58
C PRO A 188 6.32 2.88 -17.18
N GLU A 189 6.58 3.57 -16.05
CA GLU A 189 5.67 4.53 -15.49
C GLU A 189 6.38 5.75 -14.94
N VAL A 190 5.66 6.88 -14.94
CA VAL A 190 6.02 8.09 -14.23
C VAL A 190 4.84 8.51 -13.37
N SER A 191 5.12 8.99 -12.16
CA SER A 191 4.07 9.42 -11.24
C SER A 191 4.44 10.71 -10.54
N ALA A 192 3.44 11.41 -10.05
CA ALA A 192 3.59 12.59 -9.22
C ALA A 192 2.54 12.59 -8.13
N VAL A 193 2.97 12.94 -6.93
CA VAL A 193 2.12 13.13 -5.76
C VAL A 193 2.39 14.52 -5.21
N THR A 194 1.35 15.30 -4.96
CA THR A 194 1.45 16.65 -4.41
C THR A 194 0.36 16.90 -3.38
N GLY A 195 0.69 17.70 -2.37
CA GLY A 195 -0.23 18.03 -1.28
C GLY A 195 0.52 18.62 -0.09
N ASN A 196 -0.20 18.77 1.02
CA ASN A 196 0.42 19.24 2.26
C ASN A 196 0.90 18.09 3.17
N LEU A 197 0.60 16.83 2.84
CA LEU A 197 1.06 15.65 3.57
C LEU A 197 2.24 14.97 2.87
N PHE A 198 2.14 14.76 1.55
CA PHE A 198 3.17 14.13 0.73
C PHE A 198 3.44 14.94 -0.53
N GLN A 199 4.70 14.93 -0.97
CA GLN A 199 5.10 15.52 -2.25
C GLN A 199 6.32 14.80 -2.80
N TYR A 200 6.19 14.19 -3.97
CA TYR A 200 7.27 13.54 -4.69
C TYR A 200 6.93 13.41 -6.18
N VAL A 201 7.93 13.22 -6.99
CA VAL A 201 7.83 12.68 -8.35
C VAL A 201 8.53 11.33 -8.38
N ALA A 202 8.05 10.43 -9.22
CA ALA A 202 8.64 9.11 -9.30
C ALA A 202 8.64 8.58 -10.73
N TYR A 203 9.53 7.62 -10.98
CA TYR A 203 9.62 6.89 -12.23
C TYR A 203 10.05 5.45 -11.95
N GLY A 204 9.51 4.53 -12.71
CA GLY A 204 9.74 3.12 -12.49
C GLY A 204 9.32 2.27 -13.67
N ALA A 205 9.35 0.98 -13.45
CA ALA A 205 8.81 0.00 -14.38
C ALA A 205 8.42 -1.28 -13.67
N THR A 206 7.40 -1.94 -14.18
CA THR A 206 6.98 -3.28 -13.76
C THR A 206 7.02 -4.21 -14.98
N ILE A 207 7.58 -5.41 -14.81
CA ILE A 207 7.39 -6.53 -15.73
C ILE A 207 6.31 -7.42 -15.15
N ALA A 208 5.35 -7.86 -15.97
CA ALA A 208 4.35 -8.82 -15.54
C ALA A 208 4.08 -9.88 -16.60
N ILE A 209 3.73 -11.06 -16.11
CA ILE A 209 3.35 -12.24 -16.91
C ILE A 209 2.02 -12.75 -16.34
N GLY A 210 1.02 -12.89 -17.20
CA GLY A 210 -0.30 -13.39 -16.80
C GLY A 210 -1.15 -13.73 -18.02
N ASN A 211 -2.42 -13.92 -17.81
CA ASN A 211 -3.35 -14.29 -18.88
C ASN A 211 -4.40 -13.22 -19.23
N ASP A 212 -4.24 -12.00 -18.71
CA ASP A 212 -5.11 -10.86 -18.99
C ASP A 212 -4.27 -9.58 -19.14
N LYS A 213 -4.32 -8.97 -20.34
CA LYS A 213 -3.51 -7.78 -20.67
C LYS A 213 -3.87 -6.57 -19.81
N THR A 214 -5.15 -6.34 -19.58
CA THR A 214 -5.64 -5.20 -18.80
C THR A 214 -5.18 -5.33 -17.35
N PHE A 215 -5.35 -6.49 -16.78
CA PHE A 215 -4.93 -6.83 -15.43
C PHE A 215 -3.39 -6.77 -15.26
N ASN A 216 -2.63 -7.31 -16.21
CA ASN A 216 -1.17 -7.28 -16.17
C ASN A 216 -0.61 -5.86 -16.15
N SER A 217 -1.25 -4.94 -16.89
CA SER A 217 -0.81 -3.54 -16.98
C SER A 217 -1.25 -2.67 -15.79
N ASP A 218 -2.08 -3.18 -14.89
CA ASP A 218 -2.53 -2.46 -13.70
C ASP A 218 -1.54 -2.64 -12.55
N ASN A 219 -0.54 -1.76 -12.49
CA ASN A 219 0.55 -1.75 -11.54
C ASN A 219 0.64 -0.38 -10.86
N GLY A 220 1.59 -0.21 -9.95
CA GLY A 220 1.89 1.03 -9.26
C GLY A 220 2.54 0.78 -7.90
N PHE A 221 3.12 1.82 -7.33
CA PHE A 221 3.90 1.79 -6.09
C PHE A 221 3.40 2.81 -5.08
N GLY A 222 3.78 2.64 -3.82
CA GLY A 222 3.49 3.59 -2.75
C GLY A 222 2.02 3.97 -2.64
N LEU A 223 1.72 5.26 -2.71
CA LEU A 223 0.34 5.79 -2.63
C LEU A 223 -0.50 5.50 -3.89
N LEU A 224 0.13 5.03 -4.96
CA LEU A 224 -0.52 4.62 -6.22
C LEU A 224 -0.54 3.11 -6.39
N ALA A 225 -0.11 2.33 -5.40
CA ALA A 225 -0.23 0.88 -5.43
C ALA A 225 -1.70 0.45 -5.47
N PRO A 226 -2.09 -0.54 -6.30
CA PRO A 226 -3.48 -0.97 -6.43
C PRO A 226 -4.09 -1.53 -5.14
N ARG A 227 -3.30 -2.07 -4.24
CA ARG A 227 -3.72 -2.65 -2.94
C ARG A 227 -4.91 -3.63 -3.05
N GLY A 228 -4.96 -4.40 -4.15
CA GLY A 228 -6.03 -5.36 -4.43
C GLY A 228 -7.17 -4.82 -5.29
N LEU A 229 -7.30 -3.51 -5.48
CA LEU A 229 -8.17 -2.98 -6.54
C LEU A 229 -7.60 -3.39 -7.89
N MET A 230 -8.41 -4.00 -8.72
CA MET A 230 -7.97 -4.58 -9.98
C MET A 230 -8.94 -4.22 -11.09
N HIS A 231 -8.38 -3.88 -12.24
CA HIS A 231 -9.13 -3.74 -13.46
C HIS A 231 -8.83 -4.92 -14.39
N MET A 232 -9.83 -5.69 -14.73
CA MET A 232 -9.75 -6.84 -15.65
C MET A 232 -10.69 -6.65 -16.80
N SER A 233 -10.27 -7.02 -18.01
CA SER A 233 -11.12 -6.95 -19.21
C SER A 233 -12.25 -7.98 -19.19
N ASP A 234 -12.06 -9.05 -18.44
CA ASP A 234 -13.03 -10.15 -18.29
C ASP A 234 -12.79 -10.82 -16.93
N THR A 235 -13.84 -10.98 -16.15
CA THR A 235 -13.79 -11.66 -14.85
C THR A 235 -14.04 -13.16 -14.93
N SER A 236 -14.33 -13.71 -16.13
CA SER A 236 -14.57 -15.13 -16.29
C SER A 236 -13.30 -15.97 -16.22
N GLY A 237 -13.43 -17.18 -15.68
CA GLY A 237 -12.36 -18.16 -15.65
C GLY A 237 -11.24 -17.87 -14.66
N PHE A 238 -10.18 -18.66 -14.81
CA PHE A 238 -8.98 -18.51 -13.98
C PHE A 238 -8.10 -17.36 -14.48
N LYS A 239 -7.69 -16.49 -13.58
CA LYS A 239 -6.79 -15.37 -13.84
C LYS A 239 -5.53 -15.52 -13.01
N TYR A 240 -4.39 -15.17 -13.59
CA TYR A 240 -3.13 -15.09 -12.86
C TYR A 240 -2.27 -13.94 -13.38
N LYS A 241 -1.44 -13.43 -12.50
CA LYS A 241 -0.40 -12.43 -12.78
C LYS A 241 0.77 -12.67 -11.85
N ILE A 242 1.98 -12.73 -12.40
CA ILE A 242 3.23 -12.66 -11.64
C ILE A 242 3.91 -11.37 -12.08
N PHE A 243 4.41 -10.60 -11.14
CA PHE A 243 5.00 -9.30 -11.43
C PHE A 243 6.24 -9.02 -10.59
N ALA A 244 7.14 -8.23 -11.15
CA ALA A 244 8.27 -7.65 -10.46
C ALA A 244 8.51 -6.23 -10.98
N GLY A 245 8.83 -5.31 -10.10
CA GLY A 245 9.02 -3.92 -10.48
C GLY A 245 9.88 -3.14 -9.52
N MET A 246 10.27 -1.94 -9.97
CA MET A 246 10.96 -0.96 -9.16
C MET A 246 10.49 0.44 -9.49
N GLU A 247 10.48 1.30 -8.48
CA GLU A 247 10.21 2.74 -8.61
C GLU A 247 11.29 3.53 -7.86
N ARG A 248 11.73 4.64 -8.42
CA ARG A 248 12.52 5.66 -7.72
C ARG A 248 11.69 6.91 -7.52
N ARG A 249 11.67 7.40 -6.28
CA ARG A 249 10.99 8.64 -5.87
C ARG A 249 12.01 9.72 -5.55
N ASP A 250 11.80 10.91 -6.10
CA ASP A 250 12.45 12.13 -5.65
C ASP A 250 11.50 12.84 -4.68
N VAL A 251 11.80 12.70 -3.37
CA VAL A 251 10.92 13.10 -2.27
C VAL A 251 11.21 14.52 -1.84
N ASN A 252 10.17 15.37 -1.89
CA ASN A 252 10.22 16.73 -1.39
C ASN A 252 9.55 16.86 -0.01
N ARG A 253 8.51 16.07 0.25
CA ARG A 253 7.77 16.05 1.53
C ARG A 253 7.27 14.66 1.89
N ASN A 254 7.46 14.31 3.16
CA ASN A 254 6.80 13.19 3.82
C ASN A 254 6.50 13.60 5.27
N TYR A 255 5.25 13.99 5.55
CA TYR A 255 4.90 14.53 6.86
C TYR A 255 4.95 13.49 7.98
N THR A 256 4.89 12.18 7.68
CA THR A 256 5.09 11.12 8.68
C THR A 256 6.51 11.12 9.28
N LEU A 257 7.45 11.79 8.62
CA LEU A 257 8.85 11.94 9.03
C LEU A 257 9.20 13.38 9.43
N GLU A 258 8.61 14.38 8.76
CA GLU A 258 8.94 15.80 8.95
C GLU A 258 8.08 16.49 10.01
N GLY A 259 7.00 15.85 10.45
CA GLY A 259 6.13 16.38 11.49
C GLY A 259 6.89 16.51 12.82
N LYS A 260 6.45 17.46 13.64
CA LYS A 260 6.93 17.57 15.02
C LYS A 260 6.19 16.58 15.89
N THR A 261 6.86 16.10 16.91
CA THR A 261 6.27 15.21 17.92
C THR A 261 5.44 16.00 18.95
N ILE A 262 4.54 15.30 19.64
CA ILE A 262 3.60 15.93 20.56
C ILE A 262 4.27 16.50 21.81
N GLN A 263 5.18 15.73 22.45
CA GLN A 263 5.81 16.11 23.71
C GLN A 263 7.06 16.93 23.48
N THR A 264 8.02 16.37 22.74
CA THR A 264 9.34 16.97 22.55
C THR A 264 9.33 18.13 21.55
N LYS A 265 8.26 18.27 20.74
CA LYS A 265 8.11 19.33 19.73
C LYS A 265 9.25 19.38 18.72
N GLN A 266 9.86 18.22 18.45
CA GLN A 266 11.02 18.10 17.56
C GLN A 266 10.65 17.30 16.31
N THR A 267 11.33 17.61 15.21
CA THR A 267 11.45 16.71 14.06
C THR A 267 12.64 15.79 14.34
N THR A 268 12.42 14.49 14.37
CA THR A 268 13.42 13.53 14.84
C THR A 268 14.42 13.11 13.77
N VAL A 269 14.05 13.25 12.49
CA VAL A 269 14.83 12.77 11.34
C VAL A 269 14.92 13.80 10.22
N SER A 270 15.86 13.60 9.31
CA SER A 270 15.98 14.35 8.05
C SER A 270 15.72 13.44 6.87
N LEU A 271 14.86 13.86 5.93
CA LEU A 271 14.49 13.07 4.76
C LEU A 271 15.69 12.69 3.89
N ASN A 272 15.66 11.48 3.36
CA ASN A 272 16.35 11.17 2.12
C ASN A 272 15.56 11.74 0.95
N LYS A 273 16.28 12.37 0.03
CA LYS A 273 15.66 12.97 -1.15
C LYS A 273 15.33 11.96 -2.23
N THR A 274 15.98 10.80 -2.19
CA THR A 274 15.74 9.70 -3.13
C THR A 274 15.43 8.45 -2.33
N VAL A 275 14.34 7.79 -2.71
CA VAL A 275 13.86 6.54 -2.12
C VAL A 275 13.51 5.58 -3.25
N ASP A 276 14.06 4.37 -3.19
CA ASP A 276 13.75 3.29 -4.13
C ASP A 276 12.78 2.30 -3.48
N GLU A 277 11.78 1.87 -4.23
CA GLU A 277 10.89 0.77 -3.86
C GLU A 277 11.01 -0.36 -4.87
N TYR A 278 11.13 -1.59 -4.38
CA TYR A 278 11.16 -2.82 -5.17
C TYR A 278 9.98 -3.68 -4.76
N GLN A 279 9.32 -4.27 -5.73
CA GLN A 279 8.17 -5.13 -5.50
C GLN A 279 8.28 -6.42 -6.32
N VAL A 280 7.89 -7.54 -5.72
CA VAL A 280 7.66 -8.81 -6.43
C VAL A 280 6.40 -9.44 -5.86
N GLY A 281 5.55 -9.96 -6.73
CA GLY A 281 4.28 -10.53 -6.26
C GLY A 281 3.58 -11.38 -7.29
N ALA A 282 2.46 -11.92 -6.84
CA ALA A 282 1.57 -12.69 -7.66
C ALA A 282 0.11 -12.42 -7.27
N THR A 283 -0.75 -12.51 -8.27
CA THR A 283 -2.19 -12.56 -8.09
C THR A 283 -2.74 -13.80 -8.76
N ILE A 284 -3.63 -14.49 -8.08
CA ILE A 284 -4.41 -15.58 -8.63
C ILE A 284 -5.89 -15.33 -8.32
N GLY A 285 -6.76 -15.67 -9.26
CA GLY A 285 -8.18 -15.49 -9.08
C GLY A 285 -9.01 -16.46 -9.90
N TYR A 286 -10.16 -16.74 -9.38
CA TYR A 286 -11.25 -17.39 -10.10
C TYR A 286 -12.53 -16.73 -9.59
N ALA A 287 -13.25 -16.09 -10.51
CA ALA A 287 -14.43 -15.33 -10.12
C ALA A 287 -15.37 -16.11 -9.18
N PRO A 288 -15.87 -15.52 -8.12
CA PRO A 288 -15.85 -14.07 -7.84
C PRO A 288 -14.70 -13.58 -6.93
N VAL A 289 -13.58 -14.32 -6.76
CA VAL A 289 -12.54 -13.99 -5.78
C VAL A 289 -11.15 -14.01 -6.41
N ALA A 290 -10.31 -13.04 -6.02
CA ALA A 290 -8.88 -13.07 -6.30
C ALA A 290 -8.05 -12.80 -5.04
N PHE A 291 -6.83 -13.34 -5.02
CA PHE A 291 -5.85 -13.15 -3.96
C PHE A 291 -4.57 -12.58 -4.54
N THR A 292 -4.06 -11.55 -3.92
CA THR A 292 -2.76 -10.96 -4.23
C THR A 292 -1.83 -11.11 -3.05
N LEU A 293 -0.57 -11.46 -3.33
CA LEU A 293 0.53 -11.40 -2.37
C LEU A 293 1.69 -10.67 -3.03
N ALA A 294 2.19 -9.64 -2.36
CA ALA A 294 3.33 -8.86 -2.82
C ALA A 294 4.35 -8.67 -1.69
N PHE A 295 5.61 -8.80 -2.03
CA PHE A 295 6.76 -8.50 -1.17
C PHE A 295 7.35 -7.18 -1.64
N ASN A 296 7.56 -6.27 -0.69
CA ASN A 296 8.06 -4.94 -0.97
C ASN A 296 9.34 -4.69 -0.17
N LYS A 297 10.31 -4.02 -0.79
CA LYS A 297 11.49 -3.47 -0.13
C LYS A 297 11.57 -1.99 -0.46
N VAL A 298 11.75 -1.16 0.55
CA VAL A 298 11.93 0.28 0.45
C VAL A 298 13.29 0.65 1.01
N THR A 299 14.07 1.43 0.26
CA THR A 299 15.33 1.98 0.80
C THR A 299 15.05 3.04 1.85
N SER A 300 16.03 3.32 2.68
CA SER A 300 15.86 4.26 3.78
C SER A 300 15.20 5.58 3.34
N GLU A 301 14.12 5.95 4.02
CA GLU A 301 13.39 7.20 3.80
C GLU A 301 14.02 8.41 4.50
N PHE A 302 14.97 8.20 5.43
CA PHE A 302 15.65 9.27 6.19
C PHE A 302 17.13 8.95 6.43
N LYS A 303 17.93 9.99 6.71
CA LYS A 303 19.40 9.95 6.70
C LYS A 303 20.03 8.89 7.59
N THR A 304 19.43 8.61 8.72
CA THR A 304 19.90 7.68 9.76
C THR A 304 19.14 6.37 9.79
N GLY A 305 18.16 6.22 8.90
CA GLY A 305 17.34 5.02 8.77
C GLY A 305 18.03 3.93 7.95
N ASP A 306 17.37 2.82 7.89
CA ASP A 306 17.77 1.65 7.11
C ASP A 306 16.69 1.28 6.10
N ASP A 307 17.03 0.39 5.18
CA ASP A 307 16.07 -0.24 4.29
C ASP A 307 15.10 -1.11 5.11
N TYR A 308 13.85 -1.13 4.72
CA TYR A 308 12.85 -1.99 5.33
C TYR A 308 12.06 -2.79 4.28
N SER A 309 11.39 -3.82 4.72
CA SER A 309 10.59 -4.69 3.86
C SER A 309 9.26 -5.00 4.52
N PHE A 310 8.22 -5.19 3.71
CA PHE A 310 6.91 -5.59 4.18
C PHE A 310 6.20 -6.49 3.17
N ILE A 311 5.22 -7.24 3.66
CA ILE A 311 4.31 -8.05 2.84
C ILE A 311 2.98 -7.34 2.75
N ASN A 312 2.41 -7.32 1.54
CA ASN A 312 1.04 -6.91 1.29
C ASN A 312 0.24 -8.11 0.79
N GLY A 313 -0.86 -8.42 1.48
CA GLY A 313 -1.83 -9.42 1.07
C GLY A 313 -3.17 -8.76 0.80
N ALA A 314 -3.85 -9.12 -0.30
CA ALA A 314 -5.18 -8.61 -0.61
C ALA A 314 -6.13 -9.72 -1.04
N ILE A 315 -7.41 -9.53 -0.70
CA ILE A 315 -8.54 -10.32 -1.20
C ILE A 315 -9.45 -9.36 -1.95
N THR A 316 -9.82 -9.74 -3.17
CA THR A 316 -10.74 -8.95 -4.01
C THR A 316 -11.95 -9.81 -4.36
N PHE A 317 -13.13 -9.23 -4.20
CA PHE A 317 -14.41 -9.83 -4.59
C PHE A 317 -14.94 -9.05 -5.79
N PHE A 318 -15.34 -9.79 -6.83
CA PHE A 318 -15.97 -9.26 -8.06
C PHE A 318 -17.45 -9.60 -8.06
N PHE A 319 -18.31 -8.66 -8.52
CA PHE A 319 -19.78 -8.84 -8.55
C PHE A 319 -20.46 -7.93 -9.57
#